data_34cdfbfb055a75c180edf1fa78e07bd1
#
_entry.id   34cdfbfb055a75c180edf1fa78e07bd1
#
_cell.length_a   1.000
_cell.length_b   1.000
_cell.length_c   1.000
_cell.angle_alpha   90.00
_cell.angle_beta   90.00
_cell.angle_gamma   90.00
#
_symmetry.space_group_name_H-M   'P 1'
#
loop_
_entity.id
_entity.type
_entity.pdbx_description
1 polymer ?
#
loop_
_entity_poly.entity_id
_entity_poly.type
_entity_poly.pdbx_seq_one_letter_code
_entity_poly.pdbx_strand_id
1 'polypeptide(L)'
;MISDSNCIFCKIIKGEIPSKKYYEDDNFLAIFDVQPIAPNHLLVFSKNHYTSIKAMPEEEWLQLHTKARELAEKLITELHADGYNYMIYNGEA
;
A
#
# COMPACT_ATOMS: atom_id res chain seq x y z
N MET A 1 10.57 7.33 -11.76
CA MET A 1 9.39 6.65 -11.19
C MET A 1 8.33 6.48 -12.27
N ILE A 2 7.79 5.27 -12.41
CA ILE A 2 6.69 4.97 -13.35
C ILE A 2 5.40 5.47 -12.73
N SER A 3 4.63 6.29 -13.45
CA SER A 3 3.36 6.79 -12.94
C SER A 3 2.32 6.91 -14.05
N ASP A 4 1.06 6.95 -13.65
CA ASP A 4 -0.09 7.09 -14.54
C ASP A 4 -0.98 8.21 -14.00
N SER A 5 -1.23 9.24 -14.80
CA SER A 5 -2.01 10.41 -14.38
C SER A 5 -3.48 10.09 -14.06
N ASN A 6 -3.98 8.95 -14.53
CA ASN A 6 -5.35 8.52 -14.25
C ASN A 6 -5.48 7.62 -13.03
N CYS A 7 -4.35 7.23 -12.42
CA CYS A 7 -4.36 6.34 -11.27
C CYS A 7 -4.50 7.13 -9.98
N ILE A 8 -5.49 6.77 -9.15
CA ILE A 8 -5.72 7.45 -7.88
C ILE A 8 -4.51 7.33 -6.94
N PHE A 9 -3.85 6.18 -6.93
CA PHE A 9 -2.67 5.98 -6.07
C PHE A 9 -1.49 6.82 -6.54
N CYS A 10 -1.31 6.99 -7.86
CA CYS A 10 -0.28 7.87 -8.39
C CYS A 10 -0.54 9.32 -7.99
N LYS A 11 -1.81 9.75 -7.97
CA LYS A 11 -2.20 11.08 -7.54
C LYS A 11 -1.92 11.29 -6.06
N ILE A 12 -2.14 10.27 -5.24
CA ILE A 12 -1.84 10.32 -3.80
C ILE A 12 -0.33 10.46 -3.59
N ILE A 13 0.47 9.70 -4.34
CA ILE A 13 1.94 9.76 -4.25
C ILE A 13 2.46 11.16 -4.57
N LYS A 14 1.86 11.81 -5.57
CA LYS A 14 2.24 13.17 -5.97
C LYS A 14 1.69 14.26 -5.04
N GLY A 15 0.83 13.90 -4.10
CA GLY A 15 0.21 14.87 -3.19
C GLY A 15 -0.99 15.59 -3.78
N GLU A 16 -1.49 15.16 -4.94
CA GLU A 16 -2.67 15.76 -5.57
C GLU A 16 -3.95 15.41 -4.83
N ILE A 17 -3.98 14.25 -4.17
CA ILE A 17 -5.11 13.80 -3.36
C ILE A 17 -4.60 13.61 -1.92
N PRO A 18 -5.25 14.23 -0.92
CA PRO A 18 -4.85 14.08 0.47
C PRO A 18 -4.98 12.64 0.95
N SER A 19 -4.08 12.22 1.83
CA SER A 19 -4.14 10.90 2.44
C SER A 19 -3.54 10.94 3.84
N LYS A 20 -3.95 9.99 4.68
CA LYS A 20 -3.36 9.83 6.01
C LYS A 20 -2.27 8.77 5.90
N LYS A 21 -1.03 9.22 5.85
CA LYS A 21 0.13 8.35 5.68
C LYS A 21 0.51 7.67 6.99
N TYR A 22 0.79 6.38 6.93
CA TYR A 22 1.33 5.61 8.03
C TYR A 22 2.84 5.41 7.88
N TYR A 23 3.30 5.24 6.62
CA TYR A 23 4.70 5.03 6.31
C TYR A 23 4.98 5.46 4.87
N GLU A 24 6.17 5.98 4.63
CA GLU A 24 6.60 6.34 3.29
C GLU A 24 8.12 6.24 3.18
N ASP A 25 8.60 5.64 2.08
CA ASP A 25 10.00 5.68 1.71
C ASP A 25 10.10 5.95 0.21
N ASP A 26 11.27 5.77 -0.38
CA ASP A 26 11.48 6.07 -1.80
C ASP A 26 10.70 5.12 -2.72
N ASN A 27 10.36 3.93 -2.24
CA ASN A 27 9.78 2.88 -3.07
C ASN A 27 8.33 2.54 -2.73
N PHE A 28 7.90 2.76 -1.48
CA PHE A 28 6.59 2.33 -1.00
C PHE A 28 5.89 3.39 -0.19
N LEU A 29 4.57 3.29 -0.17
CA LEU A 29 3.71 4.18 0.62
C LEU A 29 2.64 3.33 1.30
N ALA A 30 2.38 3.60 2.57
CA ALA A 30 1.29 2.98 3.31
C ALA A 30 0.38 4.07 3.84
N ILE A 31 -0.93 3.96 3.56
CA ILE A 31 -1.93 4.92 4.00
C ILE A 31 -3.11 4.19 4.62
N PHE A 32 -3.87 4.90 5.46
CA PHE A 32 -5.14 4.37 5.94
C PHE A 32 -6.22 4.60 4.89
N ASP A 33 -7.02 3.56 4.65
CA ASP A 33 -8.08 3.62 3.65
C ASP A 33 -9.17 4.60 4.10
N VAL A 34 -9.66 5.44 3.18
CA VAL A 34 -10.74 6.39 3.45
C VAL A 34 -12.11 5.72 3.48
N GLN A 35 -12.22 4.53 2.86
CA GLN A 35 -13.44 3.71 2.87
C GLN A 35 -13.09 2.33 3.37
N PRO A 36 -12.72 2.19 4.66
CA PRO A 36 -12.19 0.93 5.17
C PRO A 36 -13.26 -0.14 5.31
N ILE A 37 -12.86 -1.40 5.07
CA ILE A 37 -13.70 -2.57 5.36
C ILE A 37 -13.82 -2.70 6.89
N ALA A 38 -12.77 -2.36 7.60
CA ALA A 38 -12.71 -2.39 9.05
C ALA A 38 -11.87 -1.21 9.55
N PRO A 39 -11.99 -0.82 10.83
CA PRO A 39 -11.14 0.22 11.39
C PRO A 39 -9.66 -0.09 11.18
N ASN A 40 -8.87 0.93 10.89
CA ASN A 40 -7.42 0.81 10.67
C ASN A 40 -7.03 -0.04 9.46
N HIS A 41 -7.88 -0.04 8.42
CA HIS A 41 -7.55 -0.70 7.15
C HIS A 41 -6.39 0.03 6.49
N LEU A 42 -5.24 -0.64 6.38
CA LEU A 42 -4.03 -0.08 5.82
C LEU A 42 -3.85 -0.54 4.38
N LEU A 43 -3.52 0.42 3.50
CA LEU A 43 -3.19 0.13 2.10
C LEU A 43 -1.69 0.32 1.92
N VAL A 44 -1.00 -0.72 1.44
CA VAL A 44 0.44 -0.67 1.18
C VAL A 44 0.65 -0.87 -0.32
N PHE A 45 1.34 0.06 -0.95
CA PHE A 45 1.55 -0.02 -2.40
C PHE A 45 2.89 0.55 -2.83
N SER A 46 3.32 0.14 -4.03
CA SER A 46 4.53 0.60 -4.66
C SER A 46 4.33 2.01 -5.22
N LYS A 47 5.37 2.85 -5.13
CA LYS A 47 5.35 4.17 -5.77
C LYS A 47 5.44 4.08 -7.28
N ASN A 48 5.99 2.99 -7.82
CA ASN A 48 5.94 2.73 -9.25
C ASN A 48 4.58 2.15 -9.61
N HIS A 49 3.97 2.67 -10.67
CA HIS A 49 2.68 2.20 -11.13
C HIS A 49 2.82 0.92 -11.94
N TYR A 50 2.05 -0.10 -11.59
CA TYR A 50 1.92 -1.34 -12.37
C TYR A 50 0.44 -1.68 -12.47
N THR A 51 0.02 -2.12 -13.65
CA THR A 51 -1.39 -2.48 -13.87
C THR A 51 -1.77 -3.80 -13.23
N SER A 52 -0.78 -4.65 -12.96
CA SER A 52 -1.02 -5.95 -12.34
C SER A 52 0.25 -6.48 -11.68
N ILE A 53 0.09 -7.49 -10.84
CA ILE A 53 1.22 -8.19 -10.22
C ILE A 53 2.18 -8.73 -11.27
N LYS A 54 1.64 -9.23 -12.38
CA LYS A 54 2.44 -9.82 -13.46
C LYS A 54 3.44 -8.81 -14.04
N ALA A 55 3.09 -7.53 -14.05
CA ALA A 55 3.95 -6.48 -14.60
C ALA A 55 5.04 -6.03 -13.64
N MET A 56 4.91 -6.34 -12.35
CA MET A 56 5.87 -5.91 -11.32
C MET A 56 7.10 -6.80 -11.33
N PRO A 57 8.33 -6.23 -11.33
CA PRO A 57 9.55 -7.04 -11.19
C PRO A 57 9.51 -7.86 -9.90
N GLU A 58 10.02 -9.10 -9.94
CA GLU A 58 9.99 -10.01 -8.81
C GLU A 58 10.65 -9.43 -7.57
N GLU A 59 11.77 -8.77 -7.73
CA GLU A 59 12.48 -8.15 -6.60
C GLU A 59 11.60 -7.12 -5.89
N GLU A 60 10.91 -6.28 -6.66
CA GLU A 60 10.04 -5.26 -6.08
C GLU A 60 8.82 -5.90 -5.41
N TRP A 61 8.28 -6.97 -6.01
CA TRP A 61 7.20 -7.77 -5.43
C TRP A 61 7.61 -8.30 -4.05
N LEU A 62 8.80 -8.89 -3.96
CA LEU A 62 9.30 -9.44 -2.70
C LEU A 62 9.53 -8.35 -1.65
N GLN A 63 10.07 -7.21 -2.06
CA GLN A 63 10.28 -6.08 -1.16
C GLN A 63 8.97 -5.50 -0.66
N LEU A 64 7.96 -5.41 -1.53
CA LEU A 64 6.64 -4.92 -1.15
C LEU A 64 6.01 -5.80 -0.07
N HIS A 65 6.07 -7.12 -0.24
CA HIS A 65 5.51 -8.05 0.73
C HIS A 65 6.28 -8.07 2.05
N THR A 66 7.60 -7.93 1.99
CA THR A 66 8.42 -7.81 3.18
C THR A 66 8.03 -6.55 3.96
N LYS A 67 7.87 -5.43 3.26
CA LYS A 67 7.47 -4.18 3.89
C LYS A 67 6.05 -4.27 4.45
N ALA A 68 5.13 -4.87 3.70
CA ALA A 68 3.75 -5.01 4.15
C ALA A 68 3.67 -5.81 5.46
N ARG A 69 4.42 -6.91 5.56
CA ARG A 69 4.47 -7.71 6.79
C ARG A 69 5.04 -6.89 7.95
N GLU A 70 6.12 -6.18 7.71
CA GLU A 70 6.76 -5.36 8.73
C GLU A 70 5.80 -4.30 9.28
N LEU A 71 5.08 -3.61 8.38
CA LEU A 71 4.14 -2.58 8.79
C LEU A 71 2.91 -3.16 9.47
N ALA A 72 2.42 -4.32 9.01
CA ALA A 72 1.28 -4.99 9.64
C ALA A 72 1.62 -5.41 11.07
N GLU A 73 2.80 -6.02 11.28
CA GLU A 73 3.23 -6.44 12.61
C GLU A 73 3.41 -5.24 13.55
N LYS A 74 3.92 -4.13 13.03
CA LYS A 74 4.06 -2.90 13.81
C LYS A 74 2.69 -2.36 14.21
N LEU A 75 1.76 -2.29 13.27
CA LEU A 75 0.43 -1.73 13.50
C LEU A 75 -0.38 -2.56 14.49
N ILE A 76 -0.38 -3.90 14.37
CA ILE A 76 -1.13 -4.73 15.31
C ILE A 76 -0.57 -4.64 16.73
N THR A 77 0.74 -4.44 16.86
CA THR A 77 1.37 -4.22 18.15
C THR A 77 0.91 -2.90 18.76
N GLU A 78 0.89 -1.84 17.97
CA GLU A 78 0.44 -0.52 18.42
C GLU A 78 -1.04 -0.53 18.82
N LEU A 79 -1.87 -1.30 18.12
CA LEU A 79 -3.30 -1.38 18.37
C LEU A 79 -3.68 -2.42 19.41
N HIS A 80 -2.73 -3.25 19.85
CA HIS A 80 -2.99 -4.40 20.72
C HIS A 80 -4.02 -5.34 20.12
N ALA A 81 -3.98 -5.50 18.77
CA ALA A 81 -4.90 -6.38 18.05
C ALA A 81 -4.43 -7.82 18.10
N ASP A 82 -5.37 -8.76 17.97
CA ASP A 82 -5.07 -10.19 18.00
C ASP A 82 -4.59 -10.75 16.67
N GLY A 83 -4.82 -10.03 15.58
CA GLY A 83 -4.42 -10.47 14.26
C GLY A 83 -4.90 -9.52 13.19
N TYR A 84 -4.74 -9.92 11.92
CA TYR A 84 -5.16 -9.12 10.78
C TYR A 84 -5.41 -9.99 9.57
N ASN A 85 -6.17 -9.45 8.61
CA ASN A 85 -6.35 -10.06 7.31
C ASN A 85 -5.42 -9.39 6.31
N TYR A 86 -4.80 -10.20 5.46
CA TYR A 86 -3.91 -9.71 4.43
C TYR A 86 -4.54 -10.01 3.07
N MET A 87 -4.92 -8.96 2.34
CA MET A 87 -5.58 -9.11 1.06
C MET A 87 -4.78 -8.43 -0.05
N ILE A 88 -4.84 -8.99 -1.24
CA ILE A 88 -4.17 -8.45 -2.42
C ILE A 88 -5.21 -8.15 -3.47
N TYR A 89 -5.23 -6.89 -3.94
CA TYR A 89 -6.09 -6.48 -5.05
C TYR A 89 -5.22 -6.37 -6.29
N ASN A 90 -5.55 -7.15 -7.30
CA ASN A 90 -4.79 -7.22 -8.55
C ASN A 90 -5.68 -6.83 -9.72
N GLY A 91 -5.18 -5.93 -10.58
CA GLY A 91 -5.94 -5.43 -11.71
C GLY A 91 -7.06 -4.49 -11.24
N GLU A 92 -8.24 -4.65 -11.86
CA GLU A 92 -9.42 -3.82 -11.55
C GLU A 92 -10.34 -4.46 -10.51
N ALA A 93 -9.86 -5.42 -9.78
CA ALA A 93 -10.67 -6.16 -8.80
C ALA A 93 -11.18 -5.27 -7.66
#